data_82c39e84faf39de331a8afd854eae429
#
_entry.id   82c39e84faf39de331a8afd854eae429
#
_cell.length_a   1.000
_cell.length_b   1.000
_cell.length_c   1.000
_cell.angle_alpha   90.00
_cell.angle_beta   90.00
_cell.angle_gamma   90.00
#
_symmetry.space_group_name_H-M   'P 1'
#
loop_
_entity.id
_entity.type
_entity.pdbx_description
1 polymer ?
#
loop_
_entity_poly.entity_id
_entity_poly.type
_entity_poly.pdbx_seq_one_letter_code
_entity_poly.pdbx_strand_id
1 'polypeptide(L)'
;MNLLHLPEDECFSVIGAVWKPGQTTPIHDHLTWALIGVYEGVERQAIYRRTDDRSNPKLAKIEKVNEGTNQKGHVTVLGEAGIHKVDNTSDKPALSIHVYGRDIGNLERHTYNPVTGEIGSFLSGYCNVLRDLDKY
;
A
#
# COMPACT_ATOMS: atom_id res chain seq x y z
N MET A 1 0.07 8.55 -5.44
CA MET A 1 -1.32 8.04 -5.48
C MET A 1 -2.24 9.18 -5.88
N ASN A 2 -3.23 8.92 -6.73
CA ASN A 2 -4.24 9.90 -7.10
C ASN A 2 -5.55 9.57 -6.39
N LEU A 3 -6.08 10.50 -5.61
CA LEU A 3 -7.39 10.34 -4.99
C LEU A 3 -8.48 10.39 -6.07
N LEU A 4 -9.31 9.35 -6.12
CA LEU A 4 -10.46 9.26 -7.02
C LEU A 4 -11.76 9.56 -6.28
N HIS A 5 -11.87 9.13 -5.03
CA HIS A 5 -13.03 9.39 -4.20
C HIS A 5 -12.69 9.31 -2.70
N LEU A 6 -13.23 10.24 -1.92
CA LEU A 6 -13.22 10.27 -0.47
C LEU A 6 -14.57 10.85 -0.02
N PRO A 7 -15.43 10.08 0.66
CA PRO A 7 -16.70 10.61 1.19
C PRO A 7 -16.44 11.56 2.38
N GLU A 8 -17.44 12.37 2.73
CA GLU A 8 -17.33 13.37 3.81
C GLU A 8 -17.02 12.76 5.19
N ASP A 9 -17.48 11.55 5.45
CA ASP A 9 -17.23 10.82 6.70
C ASP A 9 -15.90 10.05 6.70
N GLU A 10 -15.14 10.13 5.59
CA GLU A 10 -13.82 9.50 5.41
C GLU A 10 -13.76 7.99 5.73
N CYS A 11 -14.93 7.31 5.69
CA CYS A 11 -15.04 5.91 6.06
C CYS A 11 -14.37 4.95 5.07
N PHE A 12 -14.05 5.42 3.86
CA PHE A 12 -13.20 4.71 2.89
C PHE A 12 -12.55 5.71 1.93
N SER A 13 -11.52 5.28 1.21
CA SER A 13 -10.93 6.04 0.10
C SER A 13 -10.74 5.16 -1.13
N VAL A 14 -10.92 5.75 -2.32
CA VAL A 14 -10.62 5.12 -3.61
C VAL A 14 -9.47 5.87 -4.25
N ILE A 15 -8.41 5.15 -4.63
CA ILE A 15 -7.25 5.74 -5.27
C ILE A 15 -6.88 5.04 -6.58
N GLY A 16 -6.30 5.80 -7.51
CA GLY A 16 -5.61 5.28 -8.68
C GLY A 16 -4.09 5.32 -8.47
N ALA A 17 -3.43 4.19 -8.68
CA ALA A 17 -1.99 4.07 -8.61
C ALA A 17 -1.42 3.73 -9.99
N VAL A 18 -0.56 4.61 -10.50
CA VAL A 18 0.20 4.37 -11.74
C VAL A 18 1.60 3.92 -11.37
N TRP A 19 2.01 2.80 -11.89
CA TRP A 19 3.30 2.15 -11.63
C TRP A 19 4.16 2.22 -12.89
N LYS A 20 5.22 3.00 -12.83
CA LYS A 20 6.22 3.04 -13.90
C LYS A 20 7.01 1.72 -13.94
N PRO A 21 7.59 1.34 -15.10
CA PRO A 21 8.54 0.24 -15.17
C PRO A 21 9.62 0.34 -14.10
N GLY A 22 9.86 -0.76 -13.35
CA GLY A 22 10.85 -0.83 -12.28
C GLY A 22 10.43 -0.14 -10.97
N GLN A 23 9.27 0.48 -10.89
CA GLN A 23 8.79 1.11 -9.65
C GLN A 23 8.43 0.04 -8.62
N THR A 24 8.85 0.27 -7.38
CA THR A 24 8.61 -0.63 -6.24
C THR A 24 8.18 0.15 -5.01
N THR A 25 7.37 -0.47 -4.14
CA THR A 25 7.09 0.06 -2.80
C THR A 25 8.06 -0.54 -1.78
N PRO A 26 8.28 0.11 -0.63
CA PRO A 26 8.77 -0.61 0.54
C PRO A 26 7.78 -1.70 0.96
N ILE A 27 8.20 -2.63 1.81
CA ILE A 27 7.26 -3.53 2.50
C ILE A 27 6.50 -2.67 3.51
N HIS A 28 5.16 -2.69 3.46
CA HIS A 28 4.33 -1.78 4.26
C HIS A 28 2.98 -2.40 4.63
N ASP A 29 2.33 -1.80 5.63
CA ASP A 29 0.95 -2.09 6.01
C ASP A 29 -0.02 -0.97 5.61
N HIS A 30 -1.30 -1.21 5.85
CA HIS A 30 -2.36 -0.21 5.64
C HIS A 30 -3.10 0.16 6.91
N LEU A 31 -3.00 -0.64 7.98
CA LEU A 31 -3.75 -0.50 9.24
C LEU A 31 -5.28 -0.42 9.03
N THR A 32 -5.73 -0.90 7.91
CA THR A 32 -7.12 -1.01 7.48
C THR A 32 -7.22 -2.09 6.40
N TRP A 33 -8.42 -2.55 6.11
CA TRP A 33 -8.63 -3.46 4.98
C TRP A 33 -8.37 -2.73 3.64
N ALA A 34 -7.97 -3.50 2.63
CA ALA A 34 -7.72 -3.02 1.29
C ALA A 34 -8.21 -4.00 0.22
N LEU A 35 -8.75 -3.44 -0.86
CA LEU A 35 -9.00 -4.12 -2.13
C LEU A 35 -8.09 -3.48 -3.17
N ILE A 36 -7.29 -4.28 -3.87
CA ILE A 36 -6.32 -3.82 -4.86
C ILE A 36 -6.62 -4.53 -6.17
N GLY A 37 -7.17 -3.81 -7.13
CA GLY A 37 -7.55 -4.33 -8.44
C GLY A 37 -6.60 -3.85 -9.55
N VAL A 38 -5.98 -4.76 -10.28
CA VAL A 38 -5.17 -4.43 -11.47
C VAL A 38 -6.10 -4.07 -12.62
N TYR A 39 -6.12 -2.80 -12.99
CA TYR A 39 -6.95 -2.28 -14.08
C TYR A 39 -6.27 -2.44 -15.45
N GLU A 40 -4.96 -2.19 -15.51
CA GLU A 40 -4.16 -2.34 -16.74
C GLU A 40 -2.72 -2.73 -16.39
N GLY A 41 -2.10 -3.55 -17.24
CA GLY A 41 -0.72 -4.02 -17.05
C GLY A 41 -0.59 -5.18 -16.09
N VAL A 42 0.55 -5.24 -15.43
CA VAL A 42 0.96 -6.36 -14.56
C VAL A 42 1.65 -5.81 -13.33
N GLU A 43 1.32 -6.35 -12.16
CA GLU A 43 1.96 -6.04 -10.88
C GLU A 43 2.45 -7.33 -10.21
N ARG A 44 3.69 -7.35 -9.75
CA ARG A 44 4.15 -8.39 -8.85
C ARG A 44 3.85 -7.96 -7.42
N GLN A 45 3.26 -8.87 -6.62
CA GLN A 45 2.95 -8.62 -5.23
C GLN A 45 3.56 -9.71 -4.34
N ALA A 46 4.21 -9.30 -3.26
CA ALA A 46 4.65 -10.16 -2.18
C ALA A 46 3.87 -9.85 -0.91
N ILE A 47 3.34 -10.88 -0.26
CA ILE A 47 2.59 -10.82 1.00
C ILE A 47 3.48 -11.30 2.12
N TYR A 48 3.44 -10.58 3.24
CA TYR A 48 4.22 -10.88 4.44
C TYR A 48 3.32 -11.08 5.65
N ARG A 49 3.82 -11.82 6.61
CA ARG A 49 3.20 -12.02 7.93
C ARG A 49 4.21 -11.62 9.00
N ARG A 50 3.74 -10.91 10.02
CA ARG A 50 4.51 -10.61 11.21
C ARG A 50 4.55 -11.82 12.15
N THR A 51 5.72 -12.19 12.65
CA THR A 51 5.96 -13.43 13.42
C THR A 51 6.55 -13.17 14.81
N ASP A 52 6.88 -11.91 15.14
CA ASP A 52 7.33 -11.51 16.49
C ASP A 52 6.14 -11.36 17.45
N ASP A 53 6.44 -11.27 18.73
CA ASP A 53 5.46 -11.09 19.82
C ASP A 53 5.00 -9.62 20.01
N ARG A 54 5.51 -8.70 19.18
CA ARG A 54 5.24 -7.25 19.21
C ARG A 54 5.67 -6.56 20.50
N SER A 55 6.58 -7.15 21.27
CA SER A 55 7.09 -6.57 22.54
C SER A 55 7.94 -5.33 22.31
N ASN A 56 8.58 -5.21 21.14
CA ASN A 56 9.36 -4.03 20.75
C ASN A 56 8.62 -3.24 19.65
N PRO A 57 8.16 -2.00 19.94
CA PRO A 57 7.42 -1.21 18.97
C PRO A 57 8.27 -0.72 17.78
N LYS A 58 9.59 -0.79 17.88
CA LYS A 58 10.52 -0.34 16.81
C LYS A 58 11.02 -1.46 15.92
N LEU A 59 10.75 -2.72 16.28
CA LEU A 59 11.24 -3.89 15.57
C LEU A 59 10.10 -4.84 15.23
N ALA A 60 10.17 -5.46 14.07
CA ALA A 60 9.29 -6.53 13.64
C ALA A 60 10.09 -7.64 12.98
N LYS A 61 9.67 -8.87 13.21
CA LYS A 61 10.09 -10.02 12.41
C LYS A 61 8.98 -10.33 11.42
N ILE A 62 9.30 -10.27 10.13
CA ILE A 62 8.34 -10.55 9.06
C ILE A 62 8.83 -11.70 8.20
N GLU A 63 7.91 -12.51 7.71
CA GLU A 63 8.17 -13.61 6.79
C GLU A 63 7.32 -13.44 5.54
N LYS A 64 7.93 -13.66 4.36
CA LYS A 64 7.18 -13.71 3.10
C LYS A 64 6.38 -15.00 3.06
N VAL A 65 5.05 -14.89 2.94
CA VAL A 65 4.13 -16.03 2.94
C VAL A 65 3.56 -16.32 1.56
N ASN A 66 3.57 -15.34 0.65
CA ASN A 66 3.14 -15.52 -0.73
C ASN A 66 3.84 -14.52 -1.64
N GLU A 67 3.99 -14.88 -2.92
CA GLU A 67 4.43 -13.97 -3.98
C GLU A 67 3.82 -14.42 -5.30
N GLY A 68 3.35 -13.48 -6.08
CA GLY A 68 2.74 -13.77 -7.37
C GLY A 68 2.66 -12.56 -8.26
N THR A 69 2.33 -12.83 -9.52
CA THR A 69 2.11 -11.80 -10.54
C THR A 69 0.61 -11.67 -10.78
N ASN A 70 0.11 -10.46 -10.59
CA ASN A 70 -1.29 -10.10 -10.77
C ASN A 70 -1.46 -9.41 -12.13
N GLN A 71 -2.35 -9.94 -12.95
CA GLN A 71 -2.67 -9.39 -14.27
C GLN A 71 -3.99 -8.58 -14.21
N LYS A 72 -4.28 -7.87 -15.28
CA LYS A 72 -5.55 -7.17 -15.46
C LYS A 72 -6.76 -8.01 -15.04
N GLY A 73 -7.62 -7.42 -14.21
CA GLY A 73 -8.80 -8.06 -13.63
C GLY A 73 -8.56 -8.82 -12.32
N HIS A 74 -7.31 -9.02 -11.91
CA HIS A 74 -7.01 -9.62 -10.60
C HIS A 74 -7.34 -8.63 -9.46
N VAL A 75 -7.96 -9.13 -8.40
CA VAL A 75 -8.22 -8.37 -7.17
C VAL A 75 -7.59 -9.08 -5.99
N THR A 76 -6.73 -8.37 -5.29
CA THR A 76 -6.18 -8.80 -3.98
C THR A 76 -7.00 -8.19 -2.86
N VAL A 77 -7.32 -9.00 -1.85
CA VAL A 77 -7.96 -8.57 -0.62
C VAL A 77 -6.96 -8.68 0.52
N LEU A 78 -6.73 -7.58 1.23
CA LEU A 78 -5.90 -7.54 2.43
C LEU A 78 -6.75 -7.13 3.64
N GLY A 79 -6.59 -7.86 4.75
CA GLY A 79 -7.15 -7.45 6.04
C GLY A 79 -6.32 -6.34 6.71
N GLU A 80 -6.76 -5.86 7.86
CA GLU A 80 -6.10 -4.78 8.61
C GLU A 80 -4.64 -5.07 8.97
N ALA A 81 -4.32 -6.34 9.23
CA ALA A 81 -2.96 -6.80 9.52
C ALA A 81 -2.13 -7.12 8.27
N GLY A 82 -2.65 -6.85 7.08
CA GLY A 82 -2.00 -7.16 5.82
C GLY A 82 -0.72 -6.35 5.62
N ILE A 83 0.39 -7.05 5.37
CA ILE A 83 1.68 -6.46 5.04
C ILE A 83 2.06 -6.94 3.65
N HIS A 84 2.43 -6.02 2.77
CA HIS A 84 2.77 -6.38 1.40
C HIS A 84 3.82 -5.46 0.77
N LYS A 85 4.26 -5.86 -0.40
CA LYS A 85 5.10 -5.10 -1.32
C LYS A 85 4.55 -5.24 -2.73
N VAL A 86 4.57 -4.17 -3.51
CA VAL A 86 4.17 -4.17 -4.92
C VAL A 86 5.33 -3.69 -5.78
N ASP A 87 5.57 -4.39 -6.89
CA ASP A 87 6.58 -4.05 -7.89
C ASP A 87 5.96 -4.07 -9.29
N ASN A 88 6.27 -3.10 -10.13
CA ASN A 88 6.10 -3.25 -11.56
C ASN A 88 7.41 -3.78 -12.19
N THR A 89 7.46 -5.06 -12.46
CA THR A 89 8.63 -5.74 -13.07
C THR A 89 8.58 -5.79 -14.59
N SER A 90 7.52 -5.25 -15.20
CA SER A 90 7.36 -5.19 -16.65
C SER A 90 8.06 -3.96 -17.26
N ASP A 91 8.16 -3.92 -18.58
CA ASP A 91 8.68 -2.81 -19.36
C ASP A 91 7.61 -1.74 -19.71
N LYS A 92 6.38 -1.93 -19.24
CA LYS A 92 5.24 -1.04 -19.50
C LYS A 92 4.65 -0.51 -18.19
N PRO A 93 4.02 0.66 -18.20
CA PRO A 93 3.26 1.13 -17.04
C PRO A 93 2.13 0.18 -16.67
N ALA A 94 1.83 0.08 -15.39
CA ALA A 94 0.65 -0.59 -14.86
C ALA A 94 -0.23 0.42 -14.12
N LEU A 95 -1.52 0.12 -14.04
CA LEU A 95 -2.52 0.91 -13.33
C LEU A 95 -3.36 0.00 -12.45
N SER A 96 -3.46 0.32 -11.18
CA SER A 96 -4.38 -0.33 -10.25
C SER A 96 -5.31 0.67 -9.57
N ILE A 97 -6.50 0.17 -9.22
CA ILE A 97 -7.49 0.89 -8.41
C ILE A 97 -7.51 0.23 -7.04
N HIS A 98 -7.36 1.05 -6.02
CA HIS A 98 -7.34 0.56 -4.64
C HIS A 98 -8.50 1.18 -3.86
N VAL A 99 -9.12 0.38 -3.00
CA VAL A 99 -10.12 0.84 -2.03
C VAL A 99 -9.61 0.50 -0.64
N TYR A 100 -9.60 1.48 0.25
CA TYR A 100 -9.15 1.33 1.64
C TYR A 100 -10.28 1.73 2.59
N GLY A 101 -10.39 1.05 3.72
CA GLY A 101 -11.41 1.31 4.73
C GLY A 101 -11.15 2.55 5.60
N ARG A 102 -10.37 3.52 5.10
CA ARG A 102 -10.06 4.82 5.72
C ARG A 102 -9.53 5.79 4.67
N ASP A 103 -9.34 7.05 5.03
CA ASP A 103 -8.54 8.01 4.26
C ASP A 103 -7.05 7.61 4.29
N ILE A 104 -6.65 6.82 3.31
CA ILE A 104 -5.31 6.22 3.25
C ILE A 104 -4.20 7.25 3.07
N GLY A 105 -4.50 8.40 2.46
CA GLY A 105 -3.53 9.46 2.23
C GLY A 105 -3.08 10.15 3.50
N ASN A 106 -3.98 10.24 4.48
CA ASN A 106 -3.76 10.89 5.78
C ASN A 106 -3.58 9.91 6.95
N LEU A 107 -3.57 8.60 6.68
CA LEU A 107 -3.29 7.57 7.68
C LEU A 107 -1.79 7.32 7.78
N GLU A 108 -1.20 7.56 8.95
CA GLU A 108 0.17 7.17 9.24
C GLU A 108 0.28 5.64 9.32
N ARG A 109 1.20 5.07 8.54
CA ARG A 109 1.38 3.63 8.36
C ARG A 109 2.84 3.24 8.53
N HIS A 110 3.11 1.92 8.54
CA HIS A 110 4.44 1.42 8.77
C HIS A 110 5.10 0.88 7.51
N THR A 111 6.43 1.03 7.48
CA THR A 111 7.32 0.28 6.60
C THR A 111 8.13 -0.71 7.42
N TYR A 112 8.54 -1.81 6.78
CA TYR A 112 9.27 -2.88 7.43
C TYR A 112 10.56 -3.19 6.69
N ASN A 113 11.69 -3.18 7.40
CA ASN A 113 12.97 -3.61 6.85
C ASN A 113 13.16 -5.12 7.13
N PRO A 114 13.18 -5.99 6.11
CA PRO A 114 13.25 -7.43 6.32
C PRO A 114 14.62 -7.91 6.81
N VAL A 115 15.65 -7.07 6.72
CA VAL A 115 17.03 -7.42 7.13
C VAL A 115 17.31 -6.96 8.56
N THR A 116 17.01 -5.70 8.89
CA THR A 116 17.28 -5.14 10.22
C THR A 116 16.11 -5.34 11.18
N GLY A 117 14.91 -5.61 10.68
CA GLY A 117 13.68 -5.65 11.45
C GLY A 117 13.10 -4.28 11.81
N GLU A 118 13.75 -3.18 11.43
CA GLU A 118 13.29 -1.84 11.78
C GLU A 118 11.92 -1.52 11.20
N ILE A 119 11.09 -0.90 12.03
CA ILE A 119 9.79 -0.34 11.67
C ILE A 119 9.96 1.16 11.48
N GLY A 120 9.70 1.64 10.25
CA GLY A 120 9.58 3.06 9.95
C GLY A 120 8.12 3.48 9.88
N SER A 121 7.85 4.79 9.86
CA SER A 121 6.51 5.33 9.60
C SER A 121 6.47 6.25 8.39
N PHE A 122 5.31 6.40 7.76
CA PHE A 122 5.13 7.29 6.62
C PHE A 122 3.67 7.70 6.42
N LEU A 123 3.51 8.86 5.78
CA LEU A 123 2.26 9.34 5.20
C LEU A 123 2.43 9.40 3.68
N SER A 124 1.51 8.81 2.91
CA SER A 124 1.63 8.83 1.44
C SER A 124 1.14 10.14 0.81
N GLY A 125 0.12 10.76 1.38
CA GLY A 125 -0.57 11.88 0.76
C GLY A 125 -1.23 11.49 -0.57
N TYR A 126 -1.74 12.51 -1.28
CA TYR A 126 -2.30 12.40 -2.63
C TYR A 126 -1.59 13.37 -3.58
N CYS A 127 -1.33 12.95 -4.82
CA CYS A 127 -0.62 13.78 -5.80
C CYS A 127 -1.52 14.83 -6.44
N ASN A 128 -2.84 14.62 -6.45
CA ASN A 128 -3.84 15.44 -7.12
C ASN A 128 -4.72 16.26 -6.16
N VAL A 129 -4.44 16.22 -4.86
CA VAL A 129 -5.10 17.06 -3.85
C VAL A 129 -4.11 18.11 -3.43
N LEU A 130 -4.41 19.38 -3.72
CA LEU A 130 -3.65 20.51 -3.22
C LEU A 130 -3.90 20.58 -1.70
N ARG A 131 -2.85 20.44 -0.91
CA ARG A 131 -2.94 20.79 0.50
C ARG A 131 -3.15 22.30 0.57
N ASP A 132 -4.18 22.73 1.28
CA ASP A 132 -4.37 24.14 1.65
C ASP A 132 -3.15 24.57 2.48
N LEU A 133 -2.14 25.16 1.81
CA LEU A 133 -0.94 25.70 2.47
C LEU A 133 -1.27 27.00 3.24
N ASP A 134 -2.50 27.52 3.10
CA ASP A 134 -2.96 28.77 3.73
C ASP A 134 -3.42 28.59 5.20
N LYS A 135 -3.23 27.42 5.77
CA LYS A 135 -3.62 27.15 7.18
C LYS A 135 -2.45 27.17 8.18
N TYR A 136 -1.25 27.61 7.72
CA TYR A 136 -0.08 27.71 8.62
C TYR A 136 0.55 29.09 8.58
#